data_245e0c2e8b69d6c8849ad53f5d008672
#
_entry.id   245e0c2e8b69d6c8849ad53f5d008672
#
_cell.length_a   1.000
_cell.length_b   1.000
_cell.length_c   1.000
_cell.angle_alpha   90.00
_cell.angle_beta   90.00
_cell.angle_gamma   90.00
#
_symmetry.space_group_name_H-M   'P 1'
#
loop_
_entity.id
_entity.type
_entity.pdbx_description
1 polymer ?
#
loop_
_entity_poly.entity_id
_entity_poly.type
_entity_poly.pdbx_seq_one_letter_code
_entity_poly.pdbx_strand_id
1 'polypeptide(L)'
;MVSILTGFENINKIINCCITREMTENGLLEDVETFVNTYYNEGQVEEPIIWITQHPTTASRQADISQTMELTTPFEFDCGVYDVDLEDANMQSQNLANRVILSVLKNWQTAQAELLPGQRMIKNITLDRYSPMGYVTVTGKSDKVPVTGVILNVNHIVNWTLCCRQLNNNED
;
A
#
# COMPACT_ATOMS: atom_id res chain seq x y z
N MET A 1 0.60 6.77 -24.93
CA MET A 1 1.28 5.45 -24.74
C MET A 1 0.77 4.85 -23.44
N VAL A 2 -0.15 3.89 -23.54
CA VAL A 2 -0.68 3.20 -22.34
C VAL A 2 0.16 1.94 -22.14
N SER A 3 1.07 2.01 -21.19
CA SER A 3 2.01 0.92 -20.88
C SER A 3 1.30 -0.31 -20.30
N ILE A 4 1.78 -1.51 -20.64
CA ILE A 4 1.35 -2.78 -20.02
C ILE A 4 1.56 -2.76 -18.50
N LEU A 5 2.44 -1.90 -18.01
CA LEU A 5 2.70 -1.66 -16.58
C LEU A 5 1.57 -0.89 -15.86
N THR A 6 0.58 -0.35 -16.59
CA THR A 6 -0.49 0.47 -16.00
C THR A 6 -1.32 -0.27 -14.94
N GLY A 7 -1.44 -1.59 -15.02
CA GLY A 7 -2.17 -2.38 -14.03
C GLY A 7 -1.54 -2.30 -12.64
N PHE A 8 -0.24 -2.58 -12.53
CA PHE A 8 0.48 -2.57 -11.25
C PHE A 8 0.67 -1.16 -10.70
N GLU A 9 0.98 -0.20 -11.56
CA GLU A 9 1.09 1.21 -11.19
C GLU A 9 -0.24 1.76 -10.65
N ASN A 10 -1.36 1.38 -11.26
CA ASN A 10 -2.68 1.81 -10.80
C ASN A 10 -3.03 1.23 -9.43
N ILE A 11 -2.67 -0.03 -9.14
CA ILE A 11 -2.89 -0.61 -7.81
C ILE A 11 -2.09 0.15 -6.75
N ASN A 12 -0.82 0.46 -7.03
CA ASN A 12 -0.01 1.26 -6.13
C ASN A 12 -0.63 2.64 -5.90
N LYS A 13 -1.10 3.31 -6.96
CA LYS A 13 -1.80 4.61 -6.85
C LYS A 13 -3.07 4.53 -6.00
N ILE A 14 -3.86 3.45 -6.15
CA ILE A 14 -5.07 3.25 -5.34
C ILE A 14 -4.71 3.10 -3.86
N ILE A 15 -3.73 2.25 -3.53
CA ILE A 15 -3.30 2.03 -2.15
C ILE A 15 -2.73 3.33 -1.53
N ASN A 16 -1.87 4.04 -2.26
CA ASN A 16 -1.36 5.34 -1.81
C ASN A 16 -2.48 6.35 -1.58
N CYS A 17 -3.48 6.41 -2.48
CA CYS A 17 -4.64 7.27 -2.34
C CYS A 17 -5.45 6.95 -1.07
N CYS A 18 -5.57 5.68 -0.70
CA CYS A 18 -6.26 5.28 0.54
C CYS A 18 -5.59 5.87 1.79
N ILE A 19 -4.26 5.87 1.82
CA ILE A 19 -3.50 6.41 2.96
C ILE A 19 -3.54 7.94 2.96
N THR A 20 -3.17 8.58 1.85
CA THR A 20 -3.08 10.05 1.77
C THR A 20 -4.42 10.75 1.99
N ARG A 21 -5.52 10.10 1.68
CA ARG A 21 -6.88 10.61 1.94
C ARG A 21 -7.17 10.72 3.44
N GLU A 22 -6.68 9.80 4.24
CA GLU A 22 -6.88 9.79 5.69
C GLU A 22 -5.80 10.60 6.46
N MET A 23 -4.77 11.11 5.77
CA MET A 23 -3.79 12.06 6.33
C MET A 23 -4.28 13.52 6.29
N THR A 24 -5.52 13.75 5.90
CA THR A 24 -6.14 15.07 5.90
C THR A 24 -6.84 15.36 7.22
N GLU A 25 -7.22 16.61 7.45
CA GLU A 25 -7.97 17.05 8.65
C GLU A 25 -9.20 16.17 8.90
N ASN A 26 -9.34 15.70 10.12
CA ASN A 26 -10.36 14.73 10.58
C ASN A 26 -10.24 13.31 9.97
N GLY A 27 -9.15 12.98 9.29
CA GLY A 27 -8.87 11.63 8.82
C GLY A 27 -8.28 10.73 9.90
N LEU A 28 -8.27 9.41 9.65
CA LEU A 28 -7.73 8.43 10.59
C LEU A 28 -6.22 8.55 10.82
N LEU A 29 -5.51 9.21 9.90
CA LEU A 29 -4.05 9.35 9.85
C LEU A 29 -3.62 10.83 9.84
N GLU A 30 -4.46 11.73 10.39
CA GLU A 30 -4.19 13.18 10.38
C GLU A 30 -2.91 13.59 11.12
N ASP A 31 -2.48 12.77 12.08
CA ASP A 31 -1.27 12.96 12.89
C ASP A 31 0.00 12.36 12.26
N VAL A 32 -0.12 11.68 11.11
CA VAL A 32 1.03 11.08 10.42
C VAL A 32 1.84 12.14 9.69
N GLU A 33 3.09 12.31 10.11
CA GLU A 33 3.99 13.32 9.55
C GLU A 33 4.71 12.83 8.29
N THR A 34 5.01 11.53 8.22
CA THR A 34 5.77 10.97 7.10
C THR A 34 5.11 9.73 6.51
N PHE A 35 4.90 9.77 5.20
CA PHE A 35 4.47 8.61 4.42
C PHE A 35 5.40 8.42 3.21
N VAL A 36 6.11 7.30 3.16
CA VAL A 36 7.17 7.06 2.17
C VAL A 36 7.08 5.66 1.55
N ASN A 37 7.39 5.58 0.27
CA ASN A 37 7.33 4.35 -0.53
C ASN A 37 8.61 3.50 -0.47
N THR A 38 9.57 3.79 0.40
CA THR A 38 10.80 3.01 0.54
C THR A 38 11.43 3.19 1.92
N TYR A 39 12.14 2.15 2.40
CA TYR A 39 12.92 2.18 3.63
C TYR A 39 14.13 3.15 3.61
N TYR A 40 14.51 3.63 2.43
CA TYR A 40 15.72 4.42 2.23
C TYR A 40 15.36 5.87 1.95
N ASN A 41 14.98 6.59 2.98
CA ASN A 41 14.96 8.04 2.91
C ASN A 41 16.16 8.56 3.71
N GLU A 42 17.16 9.12 3.03
CA GLU A 42 18.31 9.77 3.67
C GLU A 42 17.95 11.12 4.31
N GLY A 43 16.66 11.47 4.36
CA GLY A 43 16.17 12.72 4.92
C GLY A 43 15.79 12.63 6.40
N GLN A 44 15.50 13.77 6.99
CA GLN A 44 14.86 13.85 8.31
C GLN A 44 13.47 13.19 8.21
N VAL A 45 13.26 12.20 9.05
CA VAL A 45 12.01 11.48 9.15
C VAL A 45 11.31 11.96 10.42
N GLU A 46 10.11 12.51 10.26
CA GLU A 46 9.26 12.93 11.37
C GLU A 46 8.24 11.83 11.66
N GLU A 47 7.98 11.58 12.92
CA GLU A 47 7.03 10.56 13.40
C GLU A 47 5.71 11.21 13.83
N PRO A 48 4.61 10.48 13.74
CA PRO A 48 4.43 9.08 13.29
C PRO A 48 4.74 8.87 11.80
N ILE A 49 5.37 7.73 11.47
CA ILE A 49 5.80 7.41 10.11
C ILE A 49 5.17 6.12 9.60
N ILE A 50 4.80 6.09 8.32
CA ILE A 50 4.37 4.91 7.59
C ILE A 50 5.34 4.69 6.41
N TRP A 51 6.03 3.55 6.42
CA TRP A 51 6.74 3.04 5.23
C TRP A 51 5.82 2.06 4.51
N ILE A 52 5.78 2.15 3.19
CA ILE A 52 5.06 1.20 2.34
C ILE A 52 6.04 0.52 1.39
N THR A 53 5.96 -0.80 1.32
CA THR A 53 6.73 -1.62 0.38
C THR A 53 5.78 -2.50 -0.41
N GLN A 54 5.83 -2.39 -1.74
CA GLN A 54 5.14 -3.30 -2.63
C GLN A 54 6.02 -4.52 -2.89
N HIS A 55 5.56 -5.70 -2.52
CA HIS A 55 6.23 -6.97 -2.80
C HIS A 55 5.93 -7.49 -4.21
N PRO A 56 6.74 -8.45 -4.71
CA PRO A 56 6.50 -9.09 -5.99
C PRO A 56 5.09 -9.69 -6.09
N THR A 57 4.44 -9.44 -7.22
CA THR A 57 3.11 -9.99 -7.51
C THR A 57 3.21 -11.47 -7.87
N THR A 58 2.26 -12.25 -7.38
CA THR A 58 2.13 -13.68 -7.70
C THR A 58 0.81 -13.95 -8.42
N ALA A 59 0.82 -14.91 -9.35
CA ALA A 59 -0.40 -15.40 -9.97
C ALA A 59 -1.13 -16.31 -8.98
N SER A 60 -2.34 -15.92 -8.60
CA SER A 60 -3.20 -16.72 -7.71
C SER A 60 -4.01 -17.76 -8.47
N ARG A 61 -4.32 -17.48 -9.75
CA ARG A 61 -5.01 -18.41 -10.64
C ARG A 61 -4.73 -18.06 -12.10
N GLN A 62 -4.38 -19.05 -12.90
CA GLN A 62 -4.32 -18.92 -14.35
C GLN A 62 -5.68 -19.32 -14.93
N ALA A 63 -6.34 -18.40 -15.62
CA ALA A 63 -7.59 -18.71 -16.31
C ALA A 63 -7.26 -19.29 -17.69
N ASP A 64 -7.68 -20.51 -17.94
CA ASP A 64 -7.30 -21.30 -19.13
C ASP A 64 -7.76 -20.73 -20.48
N ILE A 65 -8.78 -19.91 -20.55
CA ILE A 65 -9.42 -19.49 -21.80
C ILE A 65 -9.72 -17.99 -21.87
N SER A 66 -9.91 -17.33 -20.75
CA SER A 66 -10.09 -15.89 -20.71
C SER A 66 -8.74 -15.25 -20.49
N GLN A 67 -8.29 -14.41 -21.37
CA GLN A 67 -7.06 -13.62 -21.29
C GLN A 67 -6.98 -12.76 -19.99
N THR A 68 -7.60 -13.25 -18.93
CA THR A 68 -7.74 -12.64 -17.62
C THR A 68 -6.97 -13.47 -16.60
N MET A 69 -6.06 -12.84 -15.89
CA MET A 69 -5.27 -13.45 -14.83
C MET A 69 -5.63 -12.83 -13.48
N GLU A 70 -5.84 -13.69 -12.49
CA GLU A 70 -5.96 -13.25 -11.11
C GLU A 70 -4.58 -13.19 -10.46
N LEU A 71 -4.26 -12.05 -9.88
CA LEU A 71 -2.96 -11.74 -9.28
C LEU A 71 -3.15 -11.31 -7.84
N THR A 72 -2.13 -11.58 -7.03
CA THR A 72 -2.02 -11.10 -5.66
C THR A 72 -0.75 -10.27 -5.53
N THR A 73 -0.90 -9.02 -5.11
CA THR A 73 0.21 -8.13 -4.80
C THR A 73 0.18 -7.82 -3.31
N PRO A 74 1.18 -8.28 -2.55
CA PRO A 74 1.30 -7.91 -1.14
C PRO A 74 1.85 -6.49 -1.00
N PHE A 75 1.24 -5.72 -0.09
CA PHE A 75 1.74 -4.43 0.38
C PHE A 75 2.07 -4.54 1.85
N GLU A 76 3.30 -4.27 2.20
CA GLU A 76 3.79 -4.19 3.57
C GLU A 76 3.79 -2.74 4.02
N PHE A 77 3.21 -2.51 5.19
CA PHE A 77 3.22 -1.22 5.87
C PHE A 77 3.96 -1.39 7.18
N ASP A 78 5.01 -0.64 7.37
CA ASP A 78 5.70 -0.54 8.64
C ASP A 78 5.35 0.78 9.31
N CYS A 79 4.65 0.68 10.42
CA CYS A 79 4.11 1.80 11.18
C CYS A 79 5.00 2.09 12.37
N GLY A 80 5.75 3.19 12.32
CA GLY A 80 6.72 3.57 13.33
C GLY A 80 6.27 4.79 14.14
N VAL A 81 6.45 4.69 15.45
CA VAL A 81 6.25 5.79 16.39
C VAL A 81 7.42 5.81 17.37
N TYR A 82 7.97 6.99 17.60
CA TYR A 82 9.01 7.18 18.61
C TYR A 82 8.39 7.78 19.88
N ASP A 83 8.66 7.17 21.01
CA ASP A 83 8.39 7.71 22.32
C ASP A 83 9.57 7.43 23.25
N VAL A 84 9.73 8.22 24.31
CA VAL A 84 10.72 8.00 25.35
C VAL A 84 10.44 6.72 26.10
N ASP A 85 9.16 6.36 26.24
CA ASP A 85 8.71 5.09 26.80
C ASP A 85 8.48 4.07 25.65
N LEU A 86 9.23 2.97 25.69
CA LEU A 86 9.16 1.92 24.67
C LEU A 86 7.83 1.17 24.68
N GLU A 87 7.17 1.04 25.83
CA GLU A 87 5.86 0.39 25.93
C GLU A 87 4.79 1.25 25.27
N ASP A 88 4.81 2.54 25.55
CA ASP A 88 3.91 3.51 24.90
C ASP A 88 4.18 3.60 23.40
N ALA A 89 5.43 3.65 22.96
CA ALA A 89 5.79 3.64 21.55
C ALA A 89 5.29 2.39 20.82
N ASN A 90 5.42 1.21 21.43
CA ASN A 90 4.89 -0.04 20.87
C ASN A 90 3.37 -0.02 20.75
N MET A 91 2.67 0.46 21.78
CA MET A 91 1.21 0.56 21.74
C MET A 91 0.73 1.56 20.70
N GLN A 92 1.41 2.69 20.56
CA GLN A 92 1.11 3.70 19.55
C GLN A 92 1.39 3.17 18.13
N SER A 93 2.47 2.42 17.90
CA SER A 93 2.77 1.80 16.61
C SER A 93 1.72 0.77 16.18
N GLN A 94 1.20 -0.02 17.15
CA GLN A 94 0.11 -0.95 16.90
C GLN A 94 -1.21 -0.22 16.58
N ASN A 95 -1.49 0.86 17.29
CA ASN A 95 -2.66 1.71 16.98
C ASN A 95 -2.54 2.31 15.58
N LEU A 96 -1.37 2.83 15.20
CA LEU A 96 -1.13 3.35 13.87
C LEU A 96 -1.34 2.27 12.79
N ALA A 97 -0.84 1.05 13.00
CA ALA A 97 -1.04 -0.07 12.10
C ALA A 97 -2.53 -0.42 11.91
N ASN A 98 -3.31 -0.41 12.99
CA ASN A 98 -4.76 -0.62 12.91
C ASN A 98 -5.45 0.48 12.11
N ARG A 99 -5.06 1.74 12.28
CA ARG A 99 -5.59 2.88 11.52
C ARG A 99 -5.23 2.78 10.03
N VAL A 100 -4.03 2.30 9.69
CA VAL A 100 -3.62 2.01 8.29
C VAL A 100 -4.51 0.94 7.66
N ILE A 101 -4.74 -0.18 8.35
CA ILE A 101 -5.65 -1.23 7.87
C ILE A 101 -7.03 -0.65 7.58
N LEU A 102 -7.59 0.08 8.55
CA LEU A 102 -8.92 0.70 8.42
C LEU A 102 -8.97 1.71 7.26
N SER A 103 -7.93 2.52 7.08
CA SER A 103 -7.82 3.49 6.00
C SER A 103 -7.88 2.83 4.63
N VAL A 104 -7.14 1.74 4.44
CA VAL A 104 -7.15 0.98 3.19
C VAL A 104 -8.52 0.32 2.97
N LEU A 105 -9.04 -0.41 3.97
CA LEU A 105 -10.31 -1.14 3.83
C LEU A 105 -11.50 -0.21 3.63
N LYS A 106 -11.50 0.97 4.21
CA LYS A 106 -12.55 1.99 4.06
C LYS A 106 -12.55 2.63 2.67
N ASN A 107 -11.38 2.89 2.11
CA ASN A 107 -11.24 3.80 0.97
C ASN A 107 -10.96 3.13 -0.38
N TRP A 108 -10.50 1.87 -0.44
CA TRP A 108 -10.02 1.27 -1.70
C TRP A 108 -11.07 1.24 -2.82
N GLN A 109 -12.35 1.02 -2.52
CA GLN A 109 -13.41 0.99 -3.54
C GLN A 109 -13.64 2.38 -4.13
N THR A 110 -13.68 3.40 -3.28
CA THR A 110 -13.86 4.79 -3.70
C THR A 110 -12.64 5.27 -4.49
N ALA A 111 -11.44 5.01 -3.99
CA ALA A 111 -10.20 5.37 -4.68
C ALA A 111 -10.10 4.69 -6.06
N GLN A 112 -10.48 3.40 -6.16
CA GLN A 112 -10.53 2.71 -7.45
C GLN A 112 -11.55 3.35 -8.40
N ALA A 113 -12.75 3.67 -7.93
CA ALA A 113 -13.78 4.25 -8.77
C ALA A 113 -13.40 5.65 -9.31
N GLU A 114 -12.66 6.42 -8.52
CA GLU A 114 -12.19 7.75 -8.91
C GLU A 114 -10.99 7.70 -9.87
N LEU A 115 -10.00 6.85 -9.58
CA LEU A 115 -8.78 6.73 -10.38
C LEU A 115 -9.00 5.94 -11.67
N LEU A 116 -9.94 5.00 -11.67
CA LEU A 116 -10.23 4.10 -12.78
C LEU A 116 -11.75 3.99 -13.02
N PRO A 117 -12.40 5.06 -13.50
CA PRO A 117 -13.85 5.06 -13.71
C PRO A 117 -14.31 3.90 -14.60
N GLY A 118 -15.27 3.13 -14.11
CA GLY A 118 -15.84 1.99 -14.84
C GLY A 118 -14.98 0.72 -14.86
N GLN A 119 -13.79 0.73 -14.26
CA GLN A 119 -12.91 -0.44 -14.16
C GLN A 119 -12.94 -1.04 -12.75
N ARG A 120 -13.06 -2.35 -12.67
CA ARG A 120 -12.97 -3.11 -11.43
C ARG A 120 -11.73 -3.99 -11.48
N MET A 121 -10.59 -3.45 -11.10
CA MET A 121 -9.33 -4.20 -11.05
C MET A 121 -9.18 -4.97 -9.75
N ILE A 122 -9.36 -4.31 -8.61
CA ILE A 122 -9.25 -4.94 -7.29
C ILE A 122 -10.53 -5.70 -7.01
N LYS A 123 -10.40 -6.98 -6.65
CA LYS A 123 -11.49 -7.86 -6.23
C LYS A 123 -11.75 -7.73 -4.73
N ASN A 124 -10.69 -7.85 -3.95
CA ASN A 124 -10.70 -7.71 -2.50
C ASN A 124 -9.30 -7.39 -1.97
N ILE A 125 -9.26 -6.97 -0.72
CA ILE A 125 -8.03 -6.78 0.05
C ILE A 125 -8.18 -7.59 1.32
N THR A 126 -7.17 -8.38 1.66
CA THR A 126 -7.16 -9.24 2.85
C THR A 126 -5.93 -8.98 3.70
N LEU A 127 -6.09 -9.04 5.01
CA LEU A 127 -4.97 -9.02 5.93
C LEU A 127 -4.26 -10.38 5.86
N ASP A 128 -2.97 -10.37 5.53
CA ASP A 128 -2.11 -11.55 5.49
C ASP A 128 -1.30 -11.69 6.79
N ARG A 129 -0.67 -10.61 7.23
CA ARG A 129 0.20 -10.61 8.40
C ARG A 129 0.04 -9.35 9.24
N TYR A 130 0.11 -9.54 10.53
CA TYR A 130 0.23 -8.49 11.54
C TYR A 130 1.38 -8.87 12.48
N SER A 131 2.45 -8.07 12.49
CA SER A 131 3.68 -8.33 13.22
C SER A 131 4.01 -7.17 14.17
N PRO A 132 3.55 -7.20 15.40
CA PRO A 132 3.89 -6.19 16.40
C PRO A 132 5.35 -6.35 16.87
N MET A 133 5.91 -5.28 17.43
CA MET A 133 7.20 -5.28 18.13
C MET A 133 8.43 -5.50 17.23
N GLY A 134 8.41 -5.01 15.99
CA GLY A 134 9.61 -4.83 15.20
C GLY A 134 10.38 -3.57 15.61
N TYR A 135 11.62 -3.45 15.13
CA TYR A 135 12.44 -2.24 15.32
C TYR A 135 13.17 -1.90 14.04
N VAL A 136 13.17 -0.64 13.66
CA VAL A 136 13.98 -0.12 12.55
C VAL A 136 14.97 0.93 13.04
N THR A 137 16.10 0.99 12.38
CA THR A 137 17.07 2.08 12.59
C THR A 137 16.80 3.16 11.56
N VAL A 138 16.51 4.36 12.03
CA VAL A 138 16.29 5.53 11.16
C VAL A 138 17.58 6.30 11.04
N THR A 139 17.99 6.65 9.82
CA THR A 139 19.20 7.44 9.57
C THR A 139 19.11 8.79 10.29
N GLY A 140 20.13 9.11 11.06
CA GLY A 140 20.22 10.35 11.84
C GLY A 140 19.63 10.26 13.26
N LYS A 141 19.09 9.09 13.68
CA LYS A 141 18.67 8.80 15.05
C LYS A 141 19.58 7.75 15.69
N SER A 142 19.91 7.95 16.96
CA SER A 142 20.73 7.00 17.74
C SER A 142 19.93 5.78 18.19
N ASP A 143 18.62 5.93 18.31
CA ASP A 143 17.74 4.94 18.90
C ASP A 143 16.95 4.20 17.81
N LYS A 144 16.60 2.95 18.12
CA LYS A 144 15.71 2.15 17.27
C LYS A 144 14.27 2.62 17.45
N VAL A 145 13.57 2.81 16.33
CA VAL A 145 12.15 3.15 16.33
C VAL A 145 11.32 1.87 16.38
N PRO A 146 10.41 1.71 17.35
CA PRO A 146 9.47 0.60 17.35
C PRO A 146 8.55 0.67 16.13
N VAL A 147 8.33 -0.48 15.49
CA VAL A 147 7.44 -0.58 14.33
C VAL A 147 6.49 -1.77 14.48
N THR A 148 5.29 -1.60 13.95
CA THR A 148 4.35 -2.68 13.73
C THR A 148 4.19 -2.87 12.23
N GLY A 149 4.55 -4.06 11.75
CA GLY A 149 4.43 -4.45 10.35
C GLY A 149 3.05 -5.03 10.05
N VAL A 150 2.47 -4.62 8.93
CA VAL A 150 1.20 -5.14 8.40
C VAL A 150 1.39 -5.51 6.94
N ILE A 151 0.97 -6.70 6.55
CA ILE A 151 0.92 -7.10 5.13
C ILE A 151 -0.54 -7.25 4.71
N LEU A 152 -0.93 -6.48 3.70
CA LEU A 152 -2.22 -6.57 3.04
C LEU A 152 -2.04 -7.17 1.64
N ASN A 153 -2.75 -8.26 1.36
CA ASN A 153 -2.81 -8.86 0.04
C ASN A 153 -3.90 -8.19 -0.80
N VAL A 154 -3.50 -7.55 -1.88
CA VAL A 154 -4.40 -6.96 -2.87
C VAL A 154 -4.65 -7.96 -3.99
N ASN A 155 -5.83 -8.56 -4.01
CA ASN A 155 -6.24 -9.50 -5.05
C ASN A 155 -6.90 -8.73 -6.20
N HIS A 156 -6.33 -8.85 -7.39
CA HIS A 156 -6.74 -8.06 -8.54
C HIS A 156 -6.74 -8.84 -9.84
N ILE A 157 -7.36 -8.28 -10.87
CA ILE A 157 -7.50 -8.89 -12.20
C ILE A 157 -6.75 -8.05 -13.21
N VAL A 158 -5.96 -8.70 -14.05
CA VAL A 158 -5.36 -8.12 -15.25
C VAL A 158 -5.94 -8.79 -16.49
N ASN A 159 -6.44 -7.98 -17.42
CA ASN A 159 -6.92 -8.46 -18.73
C ASN A 159 -5.87 -8.14 -19.80
N TRP A 160 -5.16 -9.17 -20.24
CA TRP A 160 -4.09 -9.04 -21.22
C TRP A 160 -4.57 -8.69 -22.63
N THR A 161 -5.81 -9.00 -23.00
CA THR A 161 -6.37 -8.66 -24.31
C THR A 161 -6.50 -7.16 -24.52
N LEU A 162 -6.90 -6.45 -23.47
CA LEU A 162 -6.99 -4.99 -23.53
C LEU A 162 -5.61 -4.35 -23.71
N CYS A 163 -4.59 -4.91 -23.06
CA CYS A 163 -3.22 -4.45 -23.21
C CYS A 163 -2.67 -4.66 -24.63
N CYS A 164 -2.92 -5.83 -25.24
CA CYS A 164 -2.44 -6.13 -26.60
C CYS A 164 -3.16 -5.29 -27.68
N ARG A 165 -4.46 -5.05 -27.54
CA ARG A 165 -5.21 -4.21 -28.48
C ARG A 165 -4.76 -2.75 -28.49
N GLN A 166 -4.33 -2.24 -27.35
CA GLN A 166 -3.81 -0.87 -27.26
C GLN A 166 -2.42 -0.72 -27.87
N LEU A 167 -1.61 -1.78 -27.92
CA LEU A 167 -0.31 -1.79 -28.59
C LEU A 167 -0.46 -1.75 -30.10
N ASN A 168 -1.42 -2.49 -30.66
CA ASN A 168 -1.62 -2.58 -32.11
C ASN A 168 -2.31 -1.33 -32.72
N ASN A 169 -2.97 -0.49 -31.94
CA ASN A 169 -3.60 0.73 -32.42
C ASN A 169 -2.67 1.96 -32.48
N ASN A 170 -1.40 1.80 -32.11
CA ASN A 170 -0.40 2.88 -32.14
C ASN A 170 0.62 2.73 -33.29
N GLU A 171 0.40 1.80 -34.23
CA GLU A 171 1.28 1.57 -35.40
C GLU A 171 0.69 2.11 -36.73
N ASP A 172 -0.41 2.87 -36.71
CA ASP A 172 -0.98 3.56 -37.89
C ASP A 172 -0.77 5.07 -37.84
#